data_82fb0ad90e821c403696ddc48ce9815c
#
_entry.id   82fb0ad90e821c403696ddc48ce9815c
#
_cell.length_a   1.000
_cell.length_b   1.000
_cell.length_c   1.000
_cell.angle_alpha   90.00
_cell.angle_beta   90.00
_cell.angle_gamma   90.00
#
_symmetry.space_group_name_H-M   'P 1'
#
loop_
_entity.id
_entity.type
_entity.pdbx_description
1 polymer ?
#
loop_
_entity_poly.entity_id
_entity_poly.type
_entity_poly.pdbx_seq_one_letter_code
_entity_poly.pdbx_strand_id
1 'polypeptide(L)'
;AVERETDALAAKQAGAQPAPAQTSTPDDAEKPQLLDFLAAAPEAEGDPYADQPTVTAPELPELTPAQELAGYIRSRSAAALVTPHALLVSEVENADELLAQMPADPQCADIVSRTGAKDTYYYSSANMSDNYAMIAQLIEDRDLCVMVAEMVRFNARVYPSATPLRYFRRS
;
A
#
# COMPACT_ATOMS: atom_id res chain seq x y z
N ALA A 1 49.75 23.02 -20.32
CA ALA A 1 49.39 24.17 -19.50
C ALA A 1 47.88 24.15 -19.19
N VAL A 2 47.39 23.07 -18.61
CA VAL A 2 46.01 22.97 -18.10
C VAL A 2 46.00 22.04 -16.88
N GLU A 3 46.73 22.43 -15.85
CA GLU A 3 46.73 21.73 -14.55
C GLU A 3 46.98 22.76 -13.45
N ARG A 4 45.97 23.55 -13.10
CA ARG A 4 45.99 24.42 -11.92
C ARG A 4 44.66 25.12 -11.62
N GLU A 5 43.54 24.39 -11.60
CA GLU A 5 42.29 25.01 -11.20
C GLU A 5 41.30 24.06 -10.44
N THR A 6 41.77 22.98 -9.84
CA THR A 6 40.92 22.05 -9.07
C THR A 6 41.17 22.03 -7.56
N ASP A 7 42.02 22.90 -7.01
CA ASP A 7 42.39 22.87 -5.58
C ASP A 7 41.73 23.94 -4.70
N ALA A 8 40.75 24.68 -5.19
CA ALA A 8 40.17 25.81 -4.42
C ALA A 8 38.71 25.58 -3.94
N LEU A 9 38.13 24.39 -4.07
CA LEU A 9 36.74 24.10 -3.65
C LEU A 9 36.59 23.10 -2.51
N ALA A 10 37.68 22.64 -1.90
CA ALA A 10 37.65 21.64 -0.80
C ALA A 10 37.73 22.25 0.63
N ALA A 11 37.71 23.55 0.80
CA ALA A 11 37.99 24.19 2.11
C ALA A 11 36.81 24.98 2.69
N LYS A 12 35.53 24.68 2.37
CA LYS A 12 34.42 25.45 2.97
C LYS A 12 33.21 24.64 3.44
N GLN A 13 33.41 23.40 3.91
CA GLN A 13 32.35 22.64 4.59
C GLN A 13 32.88 21.90 5.83
N ALA A 14 33.57 22.63 6.72
CA ALA A 14 33.84 22.14 8.06
C ALA A 14 33.37 23.23 9.07
N GLY A 15 32.19 23.03 9.65
CA GLY A 15 31.77 23.90 10.74
C GLY A 15 30.27 24.04 10.91
N ALA A 16 29.59 22.99 11.40
CA ALA A 16 28.40 23.14 12.24
C ALA A 16 28.02 21.77 12.83
N GLN A 17 28.68 21.44 13.93
CA GLN A 17 28.30 20.33 14.79
C GLN A 17 27.27 20.89 15.79
N PRO A 18 26.02 20.45 15.85
CA PRO A 18 25.12 20.84 16.94
C PRO A 18 25.55 20.10 18.22
N ALA A 19 25.65 20.85 19.29
CA ALA A 19 25.97 20.40 20.65
C ALA A 19 24.95 19.34 21.15
N PRO A 20 25.35 18.39 21.98
CA PRO A 20 24.45 17.41 22.59
C PRO A 20 23.54 18.11 23.60
N ALA A 21 22.22 17.98 23.40
CA ALA A 21 21.23 18.39 24.37
C ALA A 21 21.43 17.59 25.67
N GLN A 22 21.68 18.32 26.78
CA GLN A 22 21.71 17.79 28.12
C GLN A 22 20.29 17.31 28.49
N THR A 23 20.14 16.00 28.66
CA THR A 23 18.99 15.41 29.33
C THR A 23 19.11 15.71 30.82
N SER A 24 18.44 16.76 31.27
CA SER A 24 18.09 16.93 32.68
C SER A 24 16.96 15.97 33.01
N THR A 25 17.26 14.96 33.78
CA THR A 25 16.31 14.14 34.54
C THR A 25 15.53 15.03 35.50
N PRO A 26 14.20 15.08 35.45
CA PRO A 26 13.43 15.57 36.57
C PRO A 26 13.27 14.43 37.59
N ASP A 27 13.81 14.71 38.74
CA ASP A 27 13.65 14.06 40.01
C ASP A 27 12.17 13.92 40.42
N ASP A 28 11.92 12.80 41.08
CA ASP A 28 10.79 12.52 41.99
C ASP A 28 9.66 13.56 42.06
N ALA A 29 8.60 13.34 41.28
CA ALA A 29 7.31 13.92 41.58
C ALA A 29 6.24 12.82 41.44
N GLU A 30 5.87 12.28 42.60
CA GLU A 30 4.53 11.87 43.02
C GLU A 30 3.69 11.19 41.94
N LYS A 31 3.75 9.86 41.92
CA LYS A 31 2.76 9.02 41.20
C LYS A 31 1.37 9.35 41.78
N PRO A 32 0.42 9.88 40.99
CA PRO A 32 -0.98 9.91 41.45
C PRO A 32 -1.42 8.45 41.61
N GLN A 33 -1.85 8.15 42.83
CA GLN A 33 -2.40 6.84 43.20
C GLN A 33 -3.69 6.64 42.41
N LEU A 34 -3.61 5.96 41.29
CA LEU A 34 -4.76 5.58 40.46
C LEU A 34 -5.72 4.62 41.20
N LEU A 35 -5.32 4.14 42.36
CA LEU A 35 -6.08 3.19 43.16
C LEU A 35 -7.15 3.84 44.08
N ASP A 36 -7.06 5.15 44.35
CA ASP A 36 -8.07 5.83 45.18
C ASP A 36 -9.35 6.20 44.40
N PHE A 37 -9.29 6.20 43.05
CA PHE A 37 -10.46 6.48 42.23
C PHE A 37 -11.40 5.27 42.11
N LEU A 38 -10.89 4.06 42.31
CA LEU A 38 -11.70 2.82 42.23
C LEU A 38 -12.40 2.44 43.53
N ALA A 39 -12.09 3.10 44.67
CA ALA A 39 -12.65 2.79 45.96
C ALA A 39 -13.95 3.59 46.30
N ALA A 40 -14.31 4.55 45.47
CA ALA A 40 -15.46 5.41 45.68
C ALA A 40 -16.57 5.26 44.63
N ALA A 41 -16.74 4.04 44.08
CA ALA A 41 -17.93 3.75 43.28
C ALA A 41 -19.11 3.54 44.25
N PRO A 42 -20.15 4.40 44.22
CA PRO A 42 -21.38 4.08 44.94
C PRO A 42 -21.98 2.83 44.29
N GLU A 43 -22.37 1.87 45.12
CA GLU A 43 -23.19 0.74 44.70
C GLU A 43 -24.51 1.30 44.14
N ALA A 44 -24.52 1.60 42.84
CA ALA A 44 -25.73 1.96 42.11
C ALA A 44 -26.51 0.67 41.85
N GLU A 45 -27.48 0.41 42.72
CA GLU A 45 -28.53 -0.56 42.45
C GLU A 45 -29.30 -0.11 41.21
N GLY A 46 -29.21 -0.89 40.15
CA GLY A 46 -29.95 -0.68 38.90
C GLY A 46 -29.03 -0.37 37.73
N ASP A 47 -28.93 -1.32 36.84
CA ASP A 47 -28.28 -1.12 35.56
C ASP A 47 -29.11 -0.13 34.71
N PRO A 48 -28.67 1.14 34.55
CA PRO A 48 -29.43 2.13 33.78
C PRO A 48 -29.54 1.81 32.29
N TYR A 49 -28.91 0.72 31.82
CA TYR A 49 -28.90 0.28 30.42
C TYR A 49 -29.75 -0.97 30.17
N ALA A 50 -30.48 -1.49 31.18
CA ALA A 50 -31.29 -2.72 31.05
C ALA A 50 -32.44 -2.60 30.02
N ASP A 51 -32.89 -1.38 29.71
CA ASP A 51 -33.99 -1.11 28.78
C ASP A 51 -33.57 -0.47 27.45
N GLN A 52 -32.26 -0.55 27.07
CA GLN A 52 -31.88 -0.14 25.72
C GLN A 52 -32.34 -1.21 24.74
N PRO A 53 -33.16 -0.84 23.72
CA PRO A 53 -33.48 -1.78 22.66
C PRO A 53 -32.16 -2.24 22.06
N THR A 54 -31.94 -3.56 22.04
CA THR A 54 -30.81 -4.18 21.38
C THR A 54 -30.82 -3.69 19.93
N VAL A 55 -29.96 -2.72 19.59
CA VAL A 55 -29.78 -2.27 18.23
C VAL A 55 -29.20 -3.48 17.52
N THR A 56 -30.06 -4.23 16.84
CA THR A 56 -29.63 -5.29 15.95
C THR A 56 -28.67 -4.62 14.96
N ALA A 57 -27.39 -5.01 15.01
CA ALA A 57 -26.43 -4.52 14.04
C ALA A 57 -27.01 -4.76 12.63
N PRO A 58 -27.00 -3.77 11.73
CA PRO A 58 -27.49 -3.98 10.39
C PRO A 58 -26.77 -5.20 9.82
N GLU A 59 -27.51 -6.22 9.41
CA GLU A 59 -26.93 -7.34 8.67
C GLU A 59 -26.22 -6.74 7.46
N LEU A 60 -24.89 -6.87 7.43
CA LEU A 60 -24.10 -6.50 6.28
C LEU A 60 -24.60 -7.35 5.10
N PRO A 61 -24.92 -6.76 3.96
CA PRO A 61 -25.38 -7.52 2.82
C PRO A 61 -24.35 -8.61 2.50
N GLU A 62 -24.80 -9.84 2.39
CA GLU A 62 -23.94 -10.96 2.01
C GLU A 62 -23.32 -10.67 0.65
N LEU A 63 -21.98 -10.68 0.59
CA LEU A 63 -21.26 -10.47 -0.66
C LEU A 63 -21.46 -11.67 -1.57
N THR A 64 -21.65 -11.42 -2.85
CA THR A 64 -21.66 -12.51 -3.84
C THR A 64 -20.22 -13.06 -4.00
N PRO A 65 -20.06 -14.34 -4.40
CA PRO A 65 -18.72 -14.90 -4.62
C PRO A 65 -17.86 -14.09 -5.61
N ALA A 66 -18.48 -13.45 -6.61
CA ALA A 66 -17.80 -12.54 -7.54
C ALA A 66 -17.28 -11.28 -6.84
N GLN A 67 -18.05 -10.74 -5.89
CA GLN A 67 -17.66 -9.57 -5.10
C GLN A 67 -16.56 -9.91 -4.09
N GLU A 68 -16.56 -11.12 -3.51
CA GLU A 68 -15.47 -11.60 -2.66
C GLU A 68 -14.17 -11.73 -3.45
N LEU A 69 -14.23 -12.30 -4.66
CA LEU A 69 -13.08 -12.40 -5.55
C LEU A 69 -12.57 -11.00 -5.96
N ALA A 70 -13.49 -10.05 -6.25
CA ALA A 70 -13.13 -8.66 -6.50
C ALA A 70 -12.46 -8.02 -5.28
N GLY A 71 -12.93 -8.31 -4.07
CA GLY A 71 -12.32 -7.88 -2.80
C GLY A 71 -10.88 -8.39 -2.66
N TYR A 72 -10.64 -9.65 -3.00
CA TYR A 72 -9.30 -10.23 -3.02
C TYR A 72 -8.37 -9.50 -4.01
N ILE A 73 -8.82 -9.29 -5.25
CA ILE A 73 -8.06 -8.54 -6.27
C ILE A 73 -7.76 -7.11 -5.79
N ARG A 74 -8.72 -6.43 -5.16
CA ARG A 74 -8.53 -5.08 -4.60
C ARG A 74 -7.47 -5.06 -3.50
N SER A 75 -7.48 -6.03 -2.60
CA SER A 75 -6.50 -6.11 -1.52
C SER A 75 -5.08 -6.29 -2.05
N ARG A 76 -4.90 -7.12 -3.08
CA ARG A 76 -3.61 -7.29 -3.76
C ARG A 76 -3.18 -6.01 -4.49
N SER A 77 -4.11 -5.36 -5.18
CA SER A 77 -3.85 -4.09 -5.87
C SER A 77 -3.46 -2.97 -4.90
N ALA A 78 -4.07 -2.92 -3.71
CA ALA A 78 -3.68 -1.99 -2.64
C ALA A 78 -2.27 -2.26 -2.10
N ALA A 79 -1.84 -3.53 -2.13
CA ALA A 79 -0.46 -3.94 -1.83
C ALA A 79 0.50 -3.77 -3.02
N ALA A 80 0.08 -3.08 -4.08
CA ALA A 80 0.86 -2.84 -5.29
C ALA A 80 1.21 -4.10 -6.10
N LEU A 81 0.38 -5.14 -6.00
CA LEU A 81 0.54 -6.41 -6.70
C LEU A 81 -0.59 -6.62 -7.70
N VAL A 82 -0.28 -7.09 -8.90
CA VAL A 82 -1.26 -7.62 -9.84
C VAL A 82 -1.59 -9.08 -9.48
N THR A 83 -2.75 -9.55 -9.89
CA THR A 83 -3.20 -10.91 -9.60
C THR A 83 -3.16 -11.75 -10.88
N PRO A 84 -2.24 -12.72 -11.01
CA PRO A 84 -2.20 -13.62 -12.16
C PRO A 84 -3.45 -14.52 -12.20
N HIS A 85 -3.94 -14.82 -13.39
CA HIS A 85 -5.06 -15.73 -13.59
C HIS A 85 -4.77 -17.14 -13.04
N ALA A 86 -3.56 -17.65 -13.27
CA ALA A 86 -3.14 -18.94 -12.73
C ALA A 86 -3.25 -19.02 -11.20
N LEU A 87 -2.99 -17.92 -10.49
CA LEU A 87 -3.15 -17.85 -9.04
C LEU A 87 -4.63 -17.95 -8.66
N LEU A 88 -5.52 -17.22 -9.34
CA LEU A 88 -6.96 -17.25 -9.07
C LEU A 88 -7.54 -18.64 -9.26
N VAL A 89 -7.19 -19.31 -10.36
CA VAL A 89 -7.66 -20.68 -10.65
C VAL A 89 -7.12 -21.68 -9.62
N SER A 90 -5.95 -21.44 -9.04
CA SER A 90 -5.39 -22.32 -8.01
C SER A 90 -6.01 -22.16 -6.62
N GLU A 91 -6.51 -20.96 -6.30
CA GLU A 91 -7.03 -20.60 -4.99
C GLU A 91 -8.56 -20.61 -4.90
N VAL A 92 -9.24 -20.37 -6.02
CA VAL A 92 -10.69 -20.19 -6.06
C VAL A 92 -11.34 -21.18 -7.02
N GLU A 93 -12.25 -21.99 -6.50
CA GLU A 93 -13.09 -22.84 -7.33
C GLU A 93 -13.97 -21.98 -8.25
N ASN A 94 -14.07 -22.38 -9.52
CA ASN A 94 -14.87 -21.67 -10.56
C ASN A 94 -14.42 -20.22 -10.82
N ALA A 95 -13.12 -19.90 -10.62
CA ALA A 95 -12.57 -18.56 -10.84
C ALA A 95 -12.93 -18.00 -12.23
N ASP A 96 -12.91 -18.81 -13.28
CA ASP A 96 -13.25 -18.41 -14.65
C ASP A 96 -14.68 -17.93 -14.78
N GLU A 97 -15.63 -18.64 -14.15
CA GLU A 97 -17.05 -18.28 -14.18
C GLU A 97 -17.29 -16.98 -13.40
N LEU A 98 -16.65 -16.83 -12.25
CA LEU A 98 -16.75 -15.62 -11.43
C LEU A 98 -16.14 -14.40 -12.14
N LEU A 99 -15.00 -14.57 -12.79
CA LEU A 99 -14.36 -13.51 -13.60
C LEU A 99 -15.23 -13.12 -14.79
N ALA A 100 -15.93 -14.08 -15.42
CA ALA A 100 -16.87 -13.80 -16.51
C ALA A 100 -18.14 -13.05 -16.04
N GLN A 101 -18.53 -13.20 -14.78
CA GLN A 101 -19.69 -12.51 -14.20
C GLN A 101 -19.36 -11.09 -13.75
N MET A 102 -18.12 -10.80 -13.37
CA MET A 102 -17.71 -9.48 -12.84
C MET A 102 -18.09 -8.28 -13.71
N PRO A 103 -17.96 -8.31 -15.05
CA PRO A 103 -18.32 -7.17 -15.89
C PRO A 103 -19.81 -6.80 -15.84
N ALA A 104 -20.68 -7.75 -15.45
CA ALA A 104 -22.11 -7.53 -15.30
C ALA A 104 -22.48 -6.92 -13.93
N ASP A 105 -21.60 -6.99 -12.94
CA ASP A 105 -21.82 -6.44 -11.59
C ASP A 105 -21.23 -5.04 -11.48
N PRO A 106 -22.05 -3.99 -11.27
CA PRO A 106 -21.55 -2.62 -11.08
C PRO A 106 -20.57 -2.48 -9.91
N GLN A 107 -20.65 -3.36 -8.90
CA GLN A 107 -19.72 -3.34 -7.77
C GLN A 107 -18.33 -3.89 -8.10
N CYS A 108 -18.19 -4.57 -9.26
CA CYS A 108 -16.92 -5.09 -9.75
C CYS A 108 -16.34 -4.29 -10.92
N ALA A 109 -16.95 -3.15 -11.27
CA ALA A 109 -16.58 -2.34 -12.44
C ALA A 109 -15.16 -1.77 -12.42
N ASP A 110 -14.53 -1.72 -11.25
CA ASP A 110 -13.14 -1.29 -11.07
C ASP A 110 -12.11 -2.38 -11.37
N ILE A 111 -12.55 -3.63 -11.54
CA ILE A 111 -11.65 -4.75 -11.84
C ILE A 111 -11.33 -4.75 -13.34
N VAL A 112 -10.06 -4.62 -13.65
CA VAL A 112 -9.54 -4.56 -15.01
C VAL A 112 -8.61 -5.73 -15.27
N SER A 113 -8.69 -6.31 -16.46
CA SER A 113 -7.77 -7.35 -16.92
C SER A 113 -6.71 -6.77 -17.86
N ARG A 114 -5.51 -7.32 -17.82
CA ARG A 114 -4.40 -6.99 -18.70
C ARG A 114 -3.68 -8.26 -19.12
N THR A 115 -3.54 -8.47 -20.43
CA THR A 115 -2.80 -9.62 -20.97
C THR A 115 -1.31 -9.34 -20.91
N GLY A 116 -0.57 -10.23 -20.22
CA GLY A 116 0.89 -10.25 -20.16
C GLY A 116 1.52 -11.23 -21.12
N ALA A 117 2.83 -11.42 -21.02
CA ALA A 117 3.57 -12.38 -21.84
C ALA A 117 3.33 -13.83 -21.38
N LYS A 118 3.09 -14.04 -20.09
CA LYS A 118 2.93 -15.38 -19.50
C LYS A 118 1.51 -15.70 -19.09
N ASP A 119 0.74 -14.68 -18.66
CA ASP A 119 -0.57 -14.88 -18.09
C ASP A 119 -1.47 -13.64 -18.31
N THR A 120 -2.73 -13.76 -17.95
CA THR A 120 -3.64 -12.62 -17.81
C THR A 120 -3.61 -12.15 -16.35
N TYR A 121 -3.48 -10.84 -16.15
CA TYR A 121 -3.37 -10.21 -14.84
C TYR A 121 -4.58 -9.35 -14.56
N TYR A 122 -5.06 -9.42 -13.32
CA TYR A 122 -6.19 -8.62 -12.85
C TYR A 122 -5.73 -7.63 -11.79
N TYR A 123 -6.32 -6.44 -11.81
CA TYR A 123 -6.06 -5.39 -10.83
C TYR A 123 -7.28 -4.48 -10.68
N SER A 124 -7.34 -3.74 -9.57
CA SER A 124 -8.37 -2.73 -9.35
C SER A 124 -7.87 -1.36 -9.81
N SER A 125 -8.56 -0.75 -10.75
CA SER A 125 -8.27 0.61 -11.23
C SER A 125 -8.53 1.68 -10.16
N ALA A 126 -9.29 1.37 -9.11
CA ALA A 126 -9.49 2.23 -7.96
C ALA A 126 -8.25 2.30 -7.05
N ASN A 127 -7.45 1.22 -6.98
CA ASN A 127 -6.30 1.12 -6.10
C ASN A 127 -4.94 1.24 -6.83
N MET A 128 -4.94 1.03 -8.15
CA MET A 128 -3.72 0.97 -8.95
C MET A 128 -3.93 1.64 -10.31
N SER A 129 -3.03 2.52 -10.71
CA SER A 129 -3.06 3.10 -12.06
C SER A 129 -2.59 2.10 -13.12
N ASP A 130 -3.06 2.26 -14.36
CA ASP A 130 -2.70 1.40 -15.50
C ASP A 130 -1.19 1.32 -15.74
N ASN A 131 -0.48 2.44 -15.55
CA ASN A 131 0.98 2.46 -15.68
C ASN A 131 1.67 1.64 -14.60
N TYR A 132 1.14 1.69 -13.37
CA TYR A 132 1.70 0.91 -12.29
C TYR A 132 1.37 -0.58 -12.47
N ALA A 133 0.14 -0.91 -12.88
CA ALA A 133 -0.27 -2.26 -13.21
C ALA A 133 0.60 -2.87 -14.34
N MET A 134 0.96 -2.06 -15.35
CA MET A 134 1.88 -2.48 -16.41
C MET A 134 3.27 -2.84 -15.85
N ILE A 135 3.82 -2.00 -14.97
CA ILE A 135 5.12 -2.26 -14.35
C ILE A 135 5.06 -3.50 -13.47
N ALA A 136 4.02 -3.63 -12.64
CA ALA A 136 3.82 -4.79 -11.77
C ALA A 136 3.69 -6.10 -12.57
N GLN A 137 2.93 -6.07 -13.68
CA GLN A 137 2.83 -7.19 -14.62
C GLN A 137 4.18 -7.60 -15.19
N LEU A 138 5.00 -6.63 -15.65
CA LEU A 138 6.33 -6.92 -16.23
C LEU A 138 7.29 -7.51 -15.18
N ILE A 139 7.13 -7.13 -13.90
CA ILE A 139 7.87 -7.73 -12.79
C ILE A 139 7.46 -9.20 -12.60
N GLU A 140 6.16 -9.50 -12.64
CA GLU A 140 5.62 -10.86 -12.52
C GLU A 140 6.03 -11.72 -13.73
N ASP A 141 6.00 -11.16 -14.93
CA ASP A 141 6.50 -11.81 -16.15
C ASP A 141 8.01 -12.04 -16.11
N ARG A 142 8.73 -11.41 -15.19
CA ARG A 142 10.19 -11.43 -15.05
C ARG A 142 10.93 -11.03 -16.33
N ASP A 143 10.32 -10.20 -17.15
CA ASP A 143 10.93 -9.62 -18.34
C ASP A 143 11.56 -8.26 -18.02
N LEU A 144 12.72 -8.31 -17.38
CA LEU A 144 13.45 -7.12 -16.94
C LEU A 144 13.83 -6.20 -18.08
N CYS A 145 14.11 -6.75 -19.27
CA CYS A 145 14.51 -5.95 -20.42
C CYS A 145 13.33 -5.10 -20.94
N VAL A 146 12.16 -5.72 -21.07
CA VAL A 146 10.94 -5.00 -21.46
C VAL A 146 10.53 -4.02 -20.39
N MET A 147 10.58 -4.39 -19.11
CA MET A 147 10.29 -3.50 -17.98
C MET A 147 11.16 -2.23 -18.01
N VAL A 148 12.48 -2.37 -18.18
CA VAL A 148 13.39 -1.23 -18.26
C VAL A 148 13.06 -0.36 -19.47
N ALA A 149 12.79 -0.96 -20.62
CA ALA A 149 12.46 -0.22 -21.85
C ALA A 149 11.16 0.57 -21.68
N GLU A 150 10.10 -0.02 -21.10
CA GLU A 150 8.83 0.66 -20.85
C GLU A 150 8.96 1.77 -19.80
N MET A 151 9.72 1.55 -18.73
CA MET A 151 9.99 2.59 -17.73
C MET A 151 10.73 3.79 -18.34
N VAL A 152 11.71 3.53 -19.21
CA VAL A 152 12.42 4.60 -19.93
C VAL A 152 11.46 5.36 -20.86
N ARG A 153 10.62 4.63 -21.62
CA ARG A 153 9.62 5.25 -22.53
C ARG A 153 8.61 6.08 -21.74
N PHE A 154 8.12 5.58 -20.60
CA PHE A 154 7.19 6.31 -19.75
C PHE A 154 7.82 7.61 -19.22
N ASN A 155 9.03 7.51 -18.64
CA ASN A 155 9.73 8.69 -18.13
C ASN A 155 9.99 9.72 -19.24
N ALA A 156 10.36 9.27 -20.46
CA ALA A 156 10.58 10.18 -21.58
C ALA A 156 9.31 10.90 -22.04
N ARG A 157 8.12 10.32 -21.85
CA ARG A 157 6.83 10.96 -22.17
C ARG A 157 6.41 11.98 -21.11
N VAL A 158 6.60 11.64 -19.84
CA VAL A 158 6.16 12.48 -18.70
C VAL A 158 7.18 13.58 -18.40
N TYR A 159 8.46 13.23 -18.46
CA TYR A 159 9.57 14.14 -18.25
C TYR A 159 10.56 13.98 -19.41
N PRO A 160 10.73 14.97 -20.29
CA PRO A 160 11.65 14.90 -21.42
C PRO A 160 13.12 14.98 -20.95
N SER A 161 13.54 14.04 -20.12
CA SER A 161 14.88 13.92 -19.57
C SER A 161 15.35 12.47 -19.61
N ALA A 162 16.67 12.27 -19.67
CA ALA A 162 17.25 10.92 -19.64
C ALA A 162 16.97 10.25 -18.29
N THR A 163 16.54 9.00 -18.32
CA THR A 163 16.33 8.21 -17.11
C THR A 163 17.67 7.83 -16.48
N PRO A 164 17.99 8.27 -15.25
CA PRO A 164 19.26 7.98 -14.62
C PRO A 164 19.45 6.50 -14.33
N LEU A 165 20.60 5.92 -14.66
CA LEU A 165 20.92 4.51 -14.40
C LEU A 165 20.80 4.10 -12.93
N ARG A 166 20.87 5.05 -12.00
CA ARG A 166 20.70 4.77 -10.55
C ARG A 166 19.36 4.13 -10.20
N TYR A 167 18.31 4.35 -10.99
CA TYR A 167 16.99 3.73 -10.75
C TYR A 167 16.98 2.21 -11.01
N PHE A 168 17.96 1.70 -11.77
CA PHE A 168 18.08 0.29 -12.13
C PHE A 168 19.20 -0.42 -11.35
N ARG A 169 19.92 0.28 -10.47
CA ARG A 169 20.92 -0.33 -9.61
C ARG A 169 20.23 -0.86 -8.34
N ARG A 170 20.39 -2.15 -8.12
CA ARG A 170 20.05 -2.74 -6.81
C ARG A 170 21.00 -2.17 -5.75
N SER A 171 20.43 -1.65 -4.66
CA SER A 171 21.17 -1.36 -3.43
C SER A 171 21.47 -2.67 -2.69
#